data_865c837f0a4bbd880e0a7eb4d53d3f74
#
_entry.id   865c837f0a4bbd880e0a7eb4d53d3f74
#
_cell.length_a   1.000
_cell.length_b   1.000
_cell.length_c   1.000
_cell.angle_alpha   90.00
_cell.angle_beta   90.00
_cell.angle_gamma   90.00
#
_symmetry.space_group_name_H-M   'P 1'
#
loop_
_entity.id
_entity.type
_entity.pdbx_description
1 polymer ?
#
loop_
_entity_poly.entity_id
_entity_poly.type
_entity_poly.pdbx_seq_one_letter_code
_entity_poly.pdbx_strand_id
1 'polypeptide(L)'
;MVSCGNHSEEKNTSTEIEEVKPQKEFPVLDSSRYNVGFLIMDGVFNTELTAPFDIFQHTIFRKNIKAMNVFTVANTDDYITSFEGMKIIPDYNYLSDSIPKIDILVVPSAEHHLDSDLEDEAMLSFIKKTDRDAQFVTSHCDGAFVLAKAGLLNESVSTTFPSDINTMRTMFPTLDIRKEVLFVHDGKYITSAGGAKSFEAALYLCEFLYGKEIAQELAGGLVIDWNLNEIPHTIIEKK
;
A
#
# COMPACT_ATOMS: atom_id res chain seq x y z
N MET A 1 64.43 29.72 -41.86
CA MET A 1 63.14 30.41 -41.89
C MET A 1 62.12 29.50 -41.22
N VAL A 2 61.72 29.86 -40.02
CA VAL A 2 60.77 29.07 -39.16
C VAL A 2 59.43 29.70 -39.33
N SER A 3 58.45 28.91 -39.77
CA SER A 3 57.04 29.32 -39.86
C SER A 3 56.29 28.77 -38.65
N CYS A 4 55.81 29.66 -37.80
CA CYS A 4 54.91 29.36 -36.66
C CYS A 4 53.52 29.13 -37.20
N GLY A 5 52.96 27.94 -36.96
CA GLY A 5 51.55 27.65 -37.14
C GLY A 5 50.76 27.96 -35.87
N ASN A 6 49.81 28.86 -35.99
CA ASN A 6 48.83 29.19 -34.93
C ASN A 6 47.84 28.01 -34.76
N HIS A 7 47.80 27.40 -33.58
CA HIS A 7 46.71 26.53 -33.18
C HIS A 7 45.65 27.41 -32.47
N SER A 8 44.51 27.56 -33.12
CA SER A 8 43.31 28.10 -32.49
C SER A 8 42.64 26.99 -31.66
N GLU A 9 42.60 27.15 -30.35
CA GLU A 9 41.79 26.33 -29.46
C GLU A 9 40.28 26.63 -29.69
N GLU A 10 39.58 25.67 -30.28
CA GLU A 10 38.13 25.67 -30.28
C GLU A 10 37.65 25.36 -28.87
N LYS A 11 37.07 26.38 -28.21
CA LYS A 11 36.28 26.20 -26.96
C LYS A 11 35.02 25.44 -27.29
N ASN A 12 35.02 24.17 -26.94
CA ASN A 12 33.80 23.31 -26.95
C ASN A 12 32.91 23.76 -25.79
N THR A 13 31.97 24.65 -26.05
CA THR A 13 30.87 25.00 -25.12
C THR A 13 29.83 23.87 -25.21
N SER A 14 29.95 22.85 -24.35
CA SER A 14 28.89 21.91 -24.11
C SER A 14 27.73 22.68 -23.42
N THR A 15 26.71 22.97 -24.18
CA THR A 15 25.43 23.42 -23.63
C THR A 15 24.84 22.21 -22.87
N GLU A 16 24.90 22.23 -21.55
CA GLU A 16 24.09 21.33 -20.74
C GLU A 16 22.62 21.65 -21.06
N ILE A 17 21.98 20.71 -21.73
CA ILE A 17 20.53 20.74 -21.90
C ILE A 17 19.99 20.35 -20.52
N GLU A 18 19.50 21.33 -19.74
CA GLU A 18 18.68 21.04 -18.58
C GLU A 18 17.50 20.19 -19.03
N GLU A 19 17.48 18.91 -18.65
CA GLU A 19 16.32 18.06 -18.82
C GLU A 19 15.18 18.69 -17.98
N VAL A 20 14.24 19.31 -18.67
CA VAL A 20 13.00 19.78 -18.06
C VAL A 20 12.26 18.52 -17.60
N LYS A 21 12.33 18.21 -16.31
CA LYS A 21 11.51 17.14 -15.71
C LYS A 21 10.05 17.45 -16.02
N PRO A 22 9.30 16.50 -16.56
CA PRO A 22 7.86 16.69 -16.79
C PRO A 22 7.20 17.09 -15.47
N GLN A 23 6.28 18.07 -15.53
CA GLN A 23 5.53 18.48 -14.36
C GLN A 23 4.72 17.28 -13.87
N LYS A 24 4.79 16.94 -12.57
CA LYS A 24 4.06 15.85 -11.95
C LYS A 24 2.55 16.09 -12.08
N GLU A 25 1.85 15.15 -12.66
CA GLU A 25 0.39 15.17 -12.76
C GLU A 25 -0.19 14.33 -11.61
N PHE A 26 -1.09 14.94 -10.84
CA PHE A 26 -1.80 14.23 -9.77
C PHE A 26 -3.09 13.59 -10.32
N PRO A 27 -3.51 12.44 -9.77
CA PRO A 27 -4.78 11.82 -10.16
C PRO A 27 -5.97 12.73 -9.82
N VAL A 28 -6.96 12.77 -10.70
CA VAL A 28 -8.22 13.48 -10.45
C VAL A 28 -9.10 12.63 -9.56
N LEU A 29 -9.31 13.07 -8.32
CA LEU A 29 -10.11 12.35 -7.34
C LEU A 29 -11.56 12.84 -7.36
N ASP A 30 -12.51 11.91 -7.42
CA ASP A 30 -13.94 12.19 -7.28
C ASP A 30 -14.27 12.32 -5.78
N SER A 31 -14.75 13.48 -5.37
CA SER A 31 -15.04 13.78 -3.95
C SER A 31 -16.19 12.95 -3.35
N SER A 32 -16.98 12.27 -4.18
CA SER A 32 -18.05 11.38 -3.73
C SER A 32 -17.56 9.97 -3.35
N ARG A 33 -16.28 9.65 -3.60
CA ARG A 33 -15.67 8.33 -3.41
C ARG A 33 -14.87 8.26 -2.12
N TYR A 34 -14.57 7.02 -1.67
CA TYR A 34 -13.52 6.80 -0.69
C TYR A 34 -12.15 7.03 -1.33
N ASN A 35 -11.22 7.63 -0.60
CA ASN A 35 -9.83 7.72 -1.01
C ASN A 35 -9.04 6.56 -0.39
N VAL A 36 -8.52 5.68 -1.24
CA VAL A 36 -7.70 4.53 -0.86
C VAL A 36 -6.26 4.81 -1.25
N GLY A 37 -5.41 5.02 -0.25
CA GLY A 37 -3.98 5.25 -0.43
C GLY A 37 -3.18 3.97 -0.17
N PHE A 38 -2.40 3.54 -1.15
CA PHE A 38 -1.46 2.44 -1.02
C PHE A 38 -0.09 2.98 -0.69
N LEU A 39 0.43 2.65 0.49
CA LEU A 39 1.81 2.96 0.85
C LEU A 39 2.75 1.99 0.14
N ILE A 40 3.59 2.51 -0.76
CA ILE A 40 4.53 1.72 -1.54
C ILE A 40 5.97 2.21 -1.32
N MET A 41 6.93 1.31 -1.48
CA MET A 41 8.35 1.56 -1.34
C MET A 41 9.15 0.58 -2.19
N ASP A 42 10.45 0.79 -2.31
CA ASP A 42 11.34 -0.21 -2.93
C ASP A 42 11.17 -1.56 -2.23
N GLY A 43 11.18 -2.63 -3.01
CA GLY A 43 10.98 -3.99 -2.53
C GLY A 43 9.53 -4.37 -2.21
N VAL A 44 8.52 -3.51 -2.50
CA VAL A 44 7.10 -3.90 -2.35
C VAL A 44 6.77 -5.13 -3.18
N PHE A 45 6.05 -6.11 -2.60
CA PHE A 45 5.65 -7.32 -3.33
C PHE A 45 4.44 -7.04 -4.24
N ASN A 46 4.57 -7.43 -5.51
CA ASN A 46 3.56 -7.15 -6.54
C ASN A 46 2.17 -7.64 -6.15
N THR A 47 2.03 -8.87 -5.66
CA THR A 47 0.72 -9.46 -5.40
C THR A 47 0.00 -8.76 -4.25
N GLU A 48 0.71 -8.39 -3.17
CA GLU A 48 0.14 -7.67 -2.04
C GLU A 48 -0.28 -6.24 -2.39
N LEU A 49 0.38 -5.65 -3.39
CA LEU A 49 -0.01 -4.35 -3.94
C LEU A 49 -1.18 -4.51 -4.92
N THR A 50 -1.02 -5.35 -5.95
CA THR A 50 -1.94 -5.34 -7.10
C THR A 50 -3.26 -6.04 -6.83
N ALA A 51 -3.32 -7.07 -5.98
CA ALA A 51 -4.57 -7.77 -5.69
C ALA A 51 -5.62 -6.87 -5.02
N PRO A 52 -5.32 -6.17 -3.90
CA PRO A 52 -6.28 -5.23 -3.32
C PRO A 52 -6.50 -4.01 -4.23
N PHE A 53 -5.48 -3.55 -4.97
CA PHE A 53 -5.60 -2.44 -5.91
C PHE A 53 -6.65 -2.73 -6.99
N ASP A 54 -6.61 -3.91 -7.61
CA ASP A 54 -7.59 -4.33 -8.62
C ASP A 54 -9.00 -4.36 -8.06
N ILE A 55 -9.21 -5.01 -6.90
CA ILE A 55 -10.53 -5.10 -6.26
C ILE A 55 -11.10 -3.70 -6.01
N PHE A 56 -10.31 -2.81 -5.40
CA PHE A 56 -10.79 -1.46 -5.02
C PHE A 56 -11.01 -0.58 -6.24
N GLN A 57 -10.11 -0.64 -7.25
CA GLN A 57 -10.26 0.11 -8.48
C GLN A 57 -11.52 -0.33 -9.27
N HIS A 58 -11.86 -1.62 -9.25
CA HIS A 58 -13.05 -2.13 -9.95
C HIS A 58 -14.38 -1.71 -9.30
N THR A 59 -14.38 -1.10 -8.12
CA THR A 59 -15.59 -0.52 -7.52
C THR A 59 -16.21 0.57 -8.38
N ILE A 60 -15.44 1.26 -9.23
CA ILE A 60 -15.95 2.29 -10.16
C ILE A 60 -16.94 1.73 -11.19
N PHE A 61 -16.93 0.43 -11.45
CA PHE A 61 -17.85 -0.22 -12.37
C PHE A 61 -19.14 -0.68 -11.69
N ARG A 62 -19.29 -0.47 -10.39
CA ARG A 62 -20.49 -0.84 -9.62
C ARG A 62 -21.42 0.34 -9.44
N LYS A 63 -22.71 0.08 -9.38
CA LYS A 63 -23.75 1.12 -9.22
C LYS A 63 -24.26 1.16 -7.80
N ASN A 64 -24.75 2.33 -7.40
CA ASN A 64 -25.40 2.54 -6.10
C ASN A 64 -24.49 2.27 -4.88
N ILE A 65 -23.19 2.43 -5.04
CA ILE A 65 -22.21 2.36 -3.96
C ILE A 65 -21.35 3.63 -3.94
N LYS A 66 -20.74 3.92 -2.81
CA LYS A 66 -19.65 4.89 -2.72
C LYS A 66 -18.38 4.21 -3.20
N ALA A 67 -18.07 4.34 -4.50
CA ALA A 67 -16.88 3.72 -5.11
C ALA A 67 -15.57 4.26 -4.49
N MET A 68 -14.43 3.78 -4.97
CA MET A 68 -13.11 4.14 -4.46
C MET A 68 -12.31 4.90 -5.53
N ASN A 69 -11.59 5.95 -5.12
CA ASN A 69 -10.43 6.48 -5.80
C ASN A 69 -9.23 5.70 -5.24
N VAL A 70 -8.39 5.17 -6.10
CA VAL A 70 -7.22 4.39 -5.68
C VAL A 70 -5.97 5.09 -6.18
N PHE A 71 -4.99 5.29 -5.30
CA PHE A 71 -3.72 5.93 -5.63
C PHE A 71 -2.58 5.40 -4.76
N THR A 72 -1.37 5.63 -5.21
CA THR A 72 -0.13 5.21 -4.54
C THR A 72 0.56 6.37 -3.86
N VAL A 73 1.21 6.09 -2.73
CA VAL A 73 1.94 7.08 -1.93
C VAL A 73 3.29 6.49 -1.53
N ALA A 74 4.39 7.23 -1.76
CA ALA A 74 5.75 6.82 -1.41
C ALA A 74 6.55 7.98 -0.80
N ASN A 75 7.81 7.74 -0.49
CA ASN A 75 8.76 8.75 -0.01
C ASN A 75 9.58 9.43 -1.12
N THR A 76 9.19 9.24 -2.37
CA THR A 76 9.93 9.72 -3.55
C THR A 76 8.98 10.17 -4.66
N ASP A 77 9.47 11.04 -5.54
CA ASP A 77 8.83 11.40 -6.81
C ASP A 77 9.37 10.58 -7.99
N ASP A 78 10.43 9.79 -7.76
CA ASP A 78 10.98 8.86 -8.73
C ASP A 78 10.28 7.51 -8.64
N TYR A 79 10.53 6.61 -9.58
CA TYR A 79 9.97 5.26 -9.50
C TYR A 79 10.53 4.50 -8.28
N ILE A 80 9.69 3.70 -7.69
CA ILE A 80 10.11 2.60 -6.80
C ILE A 80 10.25 1.32 -7.64
N THR A 81 11.05 0.38 -7.18
CA THR A 81 11.19 -0.92 -7.82
C THR A 81 10.63 -2.00 -6.89
N SER A 82 9.62 -2.74 -7.35
CA SER A 82 9.08 -3.84 -6.57
C SER A 82 10.09 -4.98 -6.40
N PHE A 83 9.83 -5.89 -5.47
CA PHE A 83 10.67 -7.07 -5.25
C PHE A 83 10.87 -7.89 -6.53
N GLU A 84 9.83 -8.02 -7.36
CA GLU A 84 9.90 -8.74 -8.63
C GLU A 84 10.38 -7.88 -9.81
N GLY A 85 10.78 -6.63 -9.58
CA GLY A 85 11.43 -5.77 -10.55
C GLY A 85 10.52 -4.85 -11.38
N MET A 86 9.23 -4.71 -11.04
CA MET A 86 8.38 -3.70 -11.66
C MET A 86 8.78 -2.31 -11.19
N LYS A 87 8.79 -1.34 -12.12
CA LYS A 87 9.01 0.08 -11.82
C LYS A 87 7.68 0.81 -11.77
N ILE A 88 7.39 1.45 -10.65
CA ILE A 88 6.13 2.13 -10.36
C ILE A 88 6.43 3.56 -9.95
N ILE A 89 5.88 4.54 -10.66
CA ILE A 89 5.94 5.94 -10.27
C ILE A 89 4.79 6.20 -9.29
N PRO A 90 5.06 6.65 -8.04
CA PRO A 90 4.00 6.93 -7.08
C PRO A 90 3.19 8.16 -7.50
N ASP A 91 1.88 8.15 -7.21
CA ASP A 91 1.02 9.30 -7.45
C ASP A 91 1.37 10.47 -6.54
N TYR A 92 1.74 10.20 -5.28
CA TYR A 92 2.08 11.20 -4.28
C TYR A 92 3.36 10.85 -3.54
N ASN A 93 4.14 11.89 -3.21
CA ASN A 93 5.28 11.80 -2.30
C ASN A 93 4.88 12.37 -0.93
N TYR A 94 4.83 11.52 0.11
CA TYR A 94 4.39 11.97 1.45
C TYR A 94 5.39 12.89 2.17
N LEU A 95 6.60 13.05 1.63
CA LEU A 95 7.59 13.99 2.18
C LEU A 95 7.44 15.41 1.63
N SER A 96 6.85 15.58 0.44
CA SER A 96 6.81 16.84 -0.28
C SER A 96 5.41 17.27 -0.71
N ASP A 97 4.51 16.33 -1.02
CA ASP A 97 3.21 16.64 -1.57
C ASP A 97 2.15 16.90 -0.48
N SER A 98 1.11 17.64 -0.87
CA SER A 98 -0.13 17.71 -0.09
C SER A 98 -0.96 16.45 -0.35
N ILE A 99 -0.86 15.46 0.54
CA ILE A 99 -1.58 14.20 0.42
C ILE A 99 -3.07 14.43 0.64
N PRO A 100 -3.96 13.97 -0.25
CA PRO A 100 -5.40 13.98 -0.01
C PRO A 100 -5.74 13.20 1.26
N LYS A 101 -6.87 13.55 1.90
CA LYS A 101 -7.37 12.73 3.01
C LYS A 101 -7.51 11.28 2.54
N ILE A 102 -6.88 10.35 3.24
CA ILE A 102 -6.97 8.92 3.00
C ILE A 102 -8.05 8.35 3.93
N ASP A 103 -9.09 7.76 3.36
CA ASP A 103 -10.15 7.08 4.10
C ASP A 103 -9.77 5.62 4.42
N ILE A 104 -9.01 4.99 3.52
CA ILE A 104 -8.52 3.62 3.67
C ILE A 104 -7.03 3.61 3.33
N LEU A 105 -6.19 3.32 4.33
CA LEU A 105 -4.76 3.11 4.12
C LEU A 105 -4.48 1.63 3.90
N VAL A 106 -3.77 1.30 2.83
CA VAL A 106 -3.32 -0.06 2.54
C VAL A 106 -1.79 -0.11 2.65
N VAL A 107 -1.29 -1.03 3.47
CA VAL A 107 0.14 -1.27 3.67
C VAL A 107 0.47 -2.69 3.17
N PRO A 108 0.87 -2.83 1.89
CA PRO A 108 1.40 -4.08 1.36
C PRO A 108 2.70 -4.47 2.06
N SER A 109 3.15 -5.70 1.90
CA SER A 109 4.49 -6.11 2.35
C SER A 109 5.58 -5.59 1.42
N ALA A 110 6.77 -5.38 1.99
CA ALA A 110 8.00 -5.08 1.27
C ALA A 110 9.17 -5.88 1.84
N GLU A 111 10.24 -6.01 1.07
CA GLU A 111 11.41 -6.85 1.36
C GLU A 111 12.00 -6.58 2.74
N HIS A 112 11.98 -5.32 3.20
CA HIS A 112 12.62 -4.88 4.44
C HIS A 112 11.67 -4.56 5.60
N HIS A 113 10.40 -5.03 5.54
CA HIS A 113 9.40 -4.81 6.60
C HIS A 113 9.70 -5.53 7.93
N LEU A 114 10.67 -6.44 7.94
CA LEU A 114 11.13 -7.12 9.16
C LEU A 114 12.42 -6.52 9.71
N ASP A 115 13.05 -5.58 9.01
CA ASP A 115 14.33 -4.99 9.41
C ASP A 115 14.38 -3.47 9.22
N SER A 116 14.99 -2.95 8.17
CA SER A 116 15.31 -1.51 8.03
C SER A 116 14.09 -0.60 7.90
N ASP A 117 12.99 -1.06 7.33
CA ASP A 117 11.78 -0.25 7.20
C ASP A 117 11.14 0.06 8.56
N LEU A 118 11.39 -0.78 9.57
CA LEU A 118 10.92 -0.52 10.94
C LEU A 118 11.64 0.65 11.62
N GLU A 119 12.75 1.11 11.07
CA GLU A 119 13.51 2.27 11.54
C GLU A 119 13.26 3.53 10.70
N ASP A 120 12.41 3.46 9.66
CA ASP A 120 12.01 4.63 8.86
C ASP A 120 10.97 5.49 9.62
N GLU A 121 11.49 6.45 10.39
CA GLU A 121 10.67 7.37 11.19
C GLU A 121 9.73 8.22 10.32
N ALA A 122 10.09 8.54 9.08
CA ALA A 122 9.25 9.32 8.19
C ALA A 122 8.03 8.51 7.75
N MET A 123 8.24 7.24 7.36
CA MET A 123 7.17 6.31 7.03
C MET A 123 6.26 6.03 8.22
N LEU A 124 6.83 5.74 9.39
CA LEU A 124 6.06 5.49 10.62
C LEU A 124 5.25 6.73 11.03
N SER A 125 5.81 7.93 10.86
CA SER A 125 5.10 9.19 11.13
C SER A 125 3.95 9.41 10.16
N PHE A 126 4.14 9.14 8.86
CA PHE A 126 3.10 9.20 7.85
C PHE A 126 1.94 8.25 8.18
N ILE A 127 2.24 6.99 8.52
CA ILE A 127 1.24 5.99 8.92
C ILE A 127 0.44 6.46 10.13
N LYS A 128 1.12 6.89 11.20
CA LYS A 128 0.46 7.41 12.43
C LYS A 128 -0.42 8.62 12.16
N LYS A 129 0.03 9.52 11.28
CA LYS A 129 -0.76 10.71 10.90
C LYS A 129 -2.00 10.31 10.11
N THR A 130 -1.85 9.43 9.13
CA THR A 130 -2.95 8.96 8.29
C THR A 130 -3.97 8.17 9.11
N ASP A 131 -3.51 7.32 10.03
CA ASP A 131 -4.36 6.52 10.92
C ASP A 131 -5.39 7.35 11.68
N ARG A 132 -5.06 8.58 12.10
CA ARG A 132 -5.98 9.40 12.92
C ARG A 132 -7.32 9.65 12.23
N ASP A 133 -7.31 9.85 10.92
CA ASP A 133 -8.46 10.25 10.12
C ASP A 133 -8.98 9.13 9.20
N ALA A 134 -8.23 8.03 9.07
CA ALA A 134 -8.61 6.88 8.27
C ALA A 134 -9.75 6.10 8.92
N GLN A 135 -10.71 5.66 8.11
CA GLN A 135 -11.80 4.79 8.53
C GLN A 135 -11.33 3.34 8.65
N PHE A 136 -10.41 2.93 7.76
CA PHE A 136 -9.75 1.62 7.81
C PHE A 136 -8.25 1.76 7.55
N VAL A 137 -7.48 0.90 8.21
CA VAL A 137 -6.06 0.67 7.93
C VAL A 137 -5.90 -0.83 7.69
N THR A 138 -5.44 -1.19 6.50
CA THR A 138 -5.28 -2.59 6.13
C THR A 138 -3.80 -2.91 5.91
N SER A 139 -3.41 -4.13 6.22
CA SER A 139 -2.08 -4.65 5.87
C SER A 139 -2.17 -6.02 5.23
N HIS A 140 -1.23 -6.28 4.34
CA HIS A 140 -1.07 -7.56 3.69
C HIS A 140 0.31 -8.11 4.02
N CYS A 141 0.38 -9.42 4.36
CA CYS A 141 1.64 -10.08 4.70
C CYS A 141 2.37 -9.30 5.83
N ASP A 142 3.63 -9.02 5.68
CA ASP A 142 4.47 -8.37 6.69
C ASP A 142 4.28 -6.84 6.78
N GLY A 143 3.37 -6.25 6.02
CA GLY A 143 2.88 -4.90 6.28
C GLY A 143 2.33 -4.73 7.71
N ALA A 144 1.92 -5.83 8.36
CA ALA A 144 1.51 -5.84 9.76
C ALA A 144 2.64 -5.50 10.74
N PHE A 145 3.90 -5.80 10.41
CA PHE A 145 5.05 -5.42 11.24
C PHE A 145 5.22 -3.91 11.32
N VAL A 146 5.02 -3.23 10.20
CA VAL A 146 5.08 -1.76 10.14
C VAL A 146 3.95 -1.14 10.97
N LEU A 147 2.73 -1.68 10.89
CA LEU A 147 1.61 -1.23 11.74
C LEU A 147 1.89 -1.48 13.23
N ALA A 148 2.48 -2.63 13.57
CA ALA A 148 2.88 -2.97 14.93
C ALA A 148 3.96 -2.00 15.45
N LYS A 149 5.01 -1.73 14.67
CA LYS A 149 6.06 -0.77 15.01
C LYS A 149 5.53 0.65 15.19
N ALA A 150 4.55 1.04 14.37
CA ALA A 150 3.84 2.30 14.54
C ALA A 150 2.96 2.34 15.81
N GLY A 151 2.77 1.21 16.51
CA GLY A 151 1.96 1.11 17.73
C GLY A 151 0.45 1.00 17.48
N LEU A 152 0.02 0.83 16.24
CA LEU A 152 -1.39 0.82 15.86
C LEU A 152 -2.11 -0.46 16.28
N LEU A 153 -1.36 -1.56 16.45
CA LEU A 153 -1.91 -2.88 16.80
C LEU A 153 -1.87 -3.19 18.30
N ASN A 154 -1.44 -2.26 19.17
CA ASN A 154 -1.23 -2.50 20.59
C ASN A 154 -2.49 -2.98 21.35
N GLU A 155 -3.67 -2.57 20.91
CA GLU A 155 -4.95 -2.95 21.53
C GLU A 155 -5.85 -3.72 20.55
N SER A 156 -5.24 -4.31 19.52
CA SER A 156 -5.95 -4.99 18.46
C SER A 156 -5.46 -6.41 18.26
N VAL A 157 -6.38 -7.29 17.89
CA VAL A 157 -6.07 -8.62 17.40
C VAL A 157 -5.62 -8.51 15.94
N SER A 158 -4.55 -9.23 15.58
CA SER A 158 -3.94 -9.12 14.25
C SER A 158 -3.45 -10.45 13.71
N THR A 159 -3.02 -10.47 12.46
CA THR A 159 -2.27 -11.55 11.83
C THR A 159 -1.23 -10.99 10.86
N THR A 160 -0.35 -11.83 10.37
CA THR A 160 0.67 -11.53 9.36
C THR A 160 0.89 -12.76 8.48
N PHE A 161 1.94 -12.74 7.66
CA PHE A 161 2.31 -13.88 6.83
C PHE A 161 2.52 -15.15 7.69
N PRO A 162 2.04 -16.33 7.26
CA PRO A 162 1.99 -17.52 8.12
C PRO A 162 3.34 -17.96 8.69
N SER A 163 4.44 -17.86 7.90
CA SER A 163 5.78 -18.23 8.39
C SER A 163 6.32 -17.23 9.42
N ASP A 164 5.85 -15.98 9.43
CA ASP A 164 6.39 -14.89 10.22
C ASP A 164 5.59 -14.58 11.50
N ILE A 165 4.54 -15.34 11.77
CA ILE A 165 3.74 -15.26 12.99
C ILE A 165 4.63 -15.34 14.25
N ASN A 166 5.58 -16.29 14.31
CA ASN A 166 6.44 -16.45 15.48
C ASN A 166 7.49 -15.33 15.57
N THR A 167 7.98 -14.84 14.44
CA THR A 167 8.85 -13.66 14.37
C THR A 167 8.15 -12.44 14.94
N MET A 168 6.91 -12.20 14.48
CA MET A 168 6.10 -11.07 14.94
C MET A 168 5.81 -11.15 16.45
N ARG A 169 5.48 -12.34 16.97
CA ARG A 169 5.29 -12.56 18.43
C ARG A 169 6.56 -12.33 19.24
N THR A 170 7.72 -12.63 18.68
CA THR A 170 9.02 -12.38 19.31
C THR A 170 9.35 -10.90 19.34
N MET A 171 9.13 -10.19 18.24
CA MET A 171 9.41 -8.76 18.13
C MET A 171 8.41 -7.90 18.90
N PHE A 172 7.14 -8.33 18.94
CA PHE A 172 6.05 -7.61 19.59
C PHE A 172 5.29 -8.51 20.57
N PRO A 173 5.90 -8.86 21.71
CA PRO A 173 5.39 -9.92 22.60
C PRO A 173 4.08 -9.58 23.33
N THR A 174 3.65 -8.32 23.27
CA THR A 174 2.39 -7.87 23.90
C THR A 174 1.19 -7.93 22.95
N LEU A 175 1.41 -8.16 21.64
CA LEU A 175 0.34 -8.19 20.66
C LEU A 175 -0.40 -9.54 20.65
N ASP A 176 -1.71 -9.51 20.43
CA ASP A 176 -2.51 -10.71 20.15
C ASP A 176 -2.46 -11.02 18.64
N ILE A 177 -1.59 -11.98 18.27
CA ILE A 177 -1.34 -12.33 16.90
C ILE A 177 -1.92 -13.71 16.61
N ARG A 178 -2.92 -13.78 15.72
CA ARG A 178 -3.61 -15.01 15.34
C ARG A 178 -2.87 -15.76 14.23
N LYS A 179 -2.89 -17.07 14.31
CA LYS A 179 -2.41 -17.99 13.29
C LYS A 179 -3.59 -18.75 12.68
N GLU A 180 -3.37 -19.39 11.53
CA GLU A 180 -4.36 -20.24 10.87
C GLU A 180 -5.62 -19.47 10.40
N VAL A 181 -5.48 -18.15 10.21
CA VAL A 181 -6.50 -17.27 9.62
C VAL A 181 -5.91 -16.54 8.42
N LEU A 182 -6.75 -16.21 7.44
CA LEU A 182 -6.32 -15.45 6.27
C LEU A 182 -6.40 -13.94 6.51
N PHE A 183 -7.31 -13.53 7.39
CA PHE A 183 -7.34 -12.14 7.86
C PHE A 183 -7.97 -12.03 9.26
N VAL A 184 -7.67 -10.91 9.91
CA VAL A 184 -8.31 -10.47 11.15
C VAL A 184 -8.86 -9.07 10.93
N HIS A 185 -10.10 -8.83 11.35
CA HIS A 185 -10.70 -7.50 11.42
C HIS A 185 -10.99 -7.15 12.89
N ASP A 186 -10.31 -6.12 13.39
CA ASP A 186 -10.53 -5.58 14.74
C ASP A 186 -10.66 -4.06 14.71
N GLY A 187 -11.86 -3.57 14.90
CA GLY A 187 -12.17 -2.14 14.84
C GLY A 187 -11.98 -1.57 13.44
N LYS A 188 -10.96 -0.72 13.25
CA LYS A 188 -10.61 -0.19 11.92
C LYS A 188 -9.44 -0.91 11.26
N TYR A 189 -8.83 -1.87 11.93
CA TYR A 189 -7.65 -2.58 11.43
C TYR A 189 -8.05 -3.91 10.78
N ILE A 190 -7.58 -4.13 9.56
CA ILE A 190 -7.73 -5.38 8.85
C ILE A 190 -6.33 -5.86 8.46
N THR A 191 -5.83 -6.88 9.13
CA THR A 191 -4.53 -7.47 8.83
C THR A 191 -4.71 -8.81 8.15
N SER A 192 -3.88 -9.15 7.16
CA SER A 192 -4.05 -10.37 6.37
C SER A 192 -2.74 -11.13 6.14
N ALA A 193 -2.90 -12.41 5.84
CA ALA A 193 -1.80 -13.33 5.53
C ALA A 193 -1.01 -12.95 4.26
N GLY A 194 -1.57 -12.13 3.38
CA GLY A 194 -0.88 -11.68 2.17
C GLY A 194 -0.80 -12.73 1.06
N GLY A 195 0.17 -12.54 0.16
CA GLY A 195 0.30 -13.34 -1.06
C GLY A 195 -0.97 -13.25 -1.91
N ALA A 196 -1.32 -14.30 -2.63
CA ALA A 196 -2.56 -14.37 -3.40
C ALA A 196 -3.83 -14.24 -2.52
N LYS A 197 -3.69 -14.41 -1.18
CA LYS A 197 -4.79 -14.22 -0.22
C LYS A 197 -5.08 -12.74 0.10
N SER A 198 -4.36 -11.82 -0.50
CA SER A 198 -4.66 -10.39 -0.47
C SER A 198 -5.98 -10.05 -1.17
N PHE A 199 -6.41 -10.86 -2.15
CA PHE A 199 -7.73 -10.75 -2.76
C PHE A 199 -8.85 -10.95 -1.74
N GLU A 200 -8.74 -11.96 -0.86
CA GLU A 200 -9.76 -12.28 0.13
C GLU A 200 -9.96 -11.17 1.14
N ALA A 201 -8.89 -10.55 1.63
CA ALA A 201 -8.98 -9.43 2.57
C ALA A 201 -9.61 -8.18 1.91
N ALA A 202 -9.28 -7.90 0.65
CA ALA A 202 -9.86 -6.80 -0.11
C ALA A 202 -11.35 -7.05 -0.43
N LEU A 203 -11.71 -8.27 -0.83
CA LEU A 203 -13.10 -8.67 -1.06
C LEU A 203 -13.93 -8.62 0.22
N TYR A 204 -13.33 -9.03 1.35
CA TYR A 204 -13.97 -8.89 2.66
C TYR A 204 -14.28 -7.43 2.99
N LEU A 205 -13.33 -6.50 2.81
CA LEU A 205 -13.60 -5.08 3.06
C LEU A 205 -14.70 -4.55 2.14
N CYS A 206 -14.74 -4.99 0.87
CA CYS A 206 -15.83 -4.64 -0.04
C CYS A 206 -17.17 -5.25 0.40
N GLU A 207 -17.20 -6.50 0.90
CA GLU A 207 -18.41 -7.09 1.47
C GLU A 207 -18.88 -6.34 2.70
N PHE A 208 -17.96 -5.94 3.57
CA PHE A 208 -18.27 -5.17 4.77
C PHE A 208 -18.87 -3.80 4.43
N LEU A 209 -18.35 -3.12 3.41
CA LEU A 209 -18.80 -1.77 3.01
C LEU A 209 -20.06 -1.77 2.15
N TYR A 210 -20.21 -2.77 1.26
CA TYR A 210 -21.20 -2.73 0.19
C TYR A 210 -22.15 -3.92 0.17
N GLY A 211 -21.92 -4.92 1.03
CA GLY A 211 -22.68 -6.16 1.07
C GLY A 211 -22.17 -7.25 0.14
N LYS A 212 -22.66 -8.46 0.40
CA LYS A 212 -22.22 -9.70 -0.24
C LYS A 212 -22.34 -9.68 -1.76
N GLU A 213 -23.46 -9.16 -2.29
CA GLU A 213 -23.73 -9.14 -3.73
C GLU A 213 -22.66 -8.37 -4.50
N ILE A 214 -22.30 -7.18 -4.02
CA ILE A 214 -21.26 -6.35 -4.64
C ILE A 214 -19.89 -7.02 -4.55
N ALA A 215 -19.55 -7.63 -3.42
CA ALA A 215 -18.29 -8.36 -3.28
C ALA A 215 -18.21 -9.56 -4.25
N GLN A 216 -19.31 -10.29 -4.43
CA GLN A 216 -19.39 -11.38 -5.42
C GLN A 216 -19.28 -10.90 -6.86
N GLU A 217 -19.89 -9.75 -7.18
CA GLU A 217 -19.72 -9.13 -8.50
C GLU A 217 -18.27 -8.69 -8.76
N LEU A 218 -17.59 -8.12 -7.76
CA LEU A 218 -16.17 -7.74 -7.87
C LEU A 218 -15.30 -8.98 -8.08
N ALA A 219 -15.49 -10.00 -7.28
CA ALA A 219 -14.78 -11.28 -7.37
C ALA A 219 -15.01 -11.96 -8.72
N GLY A 220 -16.26 -12.01 -9.20
CA GLY A 220 -16.63 -12.57 -10.50
C GLY A 220 -15.96 -11.86 -11.68
N GLY A 221 -15.71 -10.54 -11.55
CA GLY A 221 -14.95 -9.77 -12.54
C GLY A 221 -13.48 -10.20 -12.68
N LEU A 222 -12.94 -10.91 -11.68
CA LEU A 222 -11.59 -11.48 -11.66
C LEU A 222 -11.60 -13.02 -11.67
N VAL A 223 -12.76 -13.63 -11.93
CA VAL A 223 -12.95 -15.09 -11.97
C VAL A 223 -12.62 -15.74 -10.61
N ILE A 224 -12.93 -15.06 -9.53
CA ILE A 224 -12.75 -15.53 -8.15
C ILE A 224 -14.13 -15.95 -7.62
N ASP A 225 -14.20 -17.17 -7.06
CA ASP A 225 -15.36 -17.61 -6.28
C ASP A 225 -15.25 -17.02 -4.87
N TRP A 226 -16.17 -16.12 -4.51
CA TRP A 226 -16.17 -15.48 -3.22
C TRP A 226 -17.28 -15.99 -2.31
N ASN A 227 -16.87 -16.55 -1.18
CA ASN A 227 -17.78 -16.94 -0.11
C ASN A 227 -17.06 -16.77 1.24
N LEU A 228 -17.41 -15.71 1.98
CA LEU A 228 -16.78 -15.39 3.26
C LEU A 228 -16.82 -16.57 4.26
N ASN A 229 -17.89 -17.39 4.23
CA ASN A 229 -18.03 -18.52 5.15
C ASN A 229 -16.99 -19.64 4.93
N GLU A 230 -16.32 -19.67 3.78
CA GLU A 230 -15.28 -20.63 3.46
C GLU A 230 -13.87 -20.11 3.74
N ILE A 231 -13.75 -18.86 4.15
CA ILE A 231 -12.48 -18.19 4.40
C ILE A 231 -12.17 -18.24 5.89
N PRO A 232 -11.04 -18.86 6.32
CA PRO A 232 -10.61 -18.81 7.72
C PRO A 232 -10.29 -17.37 8.12
N HIS A 233 -11.07 -16.80 9.02
CA HIS A 233 -10.90 -15.41 9.46
C HIS A 233 -11.31 -15.20 10.91
N THR A 234 -10.99 -14.05 11.46
CA THR A 234 -11.45 -13.60 12.77
C THR A 234 -11.98 -12.17 12.67
N ILE A 235 -13.19 -11.96 13.14
CA ILE A 235 -13.80 -10.62 13.28
C ILE A 235 -14.04 -10.39 14.76
N ILE A 236 -13.50 -9.27 15.29
CA ILE A 236 -13.66 -8.89 16.70
C ILE A 236 -14.82 -7.91 16.82
N GLU A 237 -15.91 -8.37 17.37
CA GLU A 237 -17.04 -7.51 17.73
C GLU A 237 -16.70 -6.75 19.02
N LYS A 238 -16.44 -5.43 18.89
CA LYS A 238 -16.31 -4.56 20.08
C LYS A 238 -17.72 -4.29 20.62
N LYS A 239 -17.94 -4.72 21.85
CA LYS A 239 -19.19 -4.49 22.59
C LYS A 239 -19.35 -3.01 22.97
#